data_1b95139d37838ad8cdcd4dfaad9bf151
#
_entry.id   1b95139d37838ad8cdcd4dfaad9bf151
#
_cell.length_a   1.000
_cell.length_b   1.000
_cell.length_c   1.000
_cell.angle_alpha   90.00
_cell.angle_beta   90.00
_cell.angle_gamma   90.00
#
_symmetry.space_group_name_H-M   'P 1'
#
loop_
_entity.id
_entity.type
_entity.pdbx_description
1 polymer ?
#
loop_
_entity_poly.entity_id
_entity_poly.type
_entity_poly.pdbx_seq_one_letter_code
_entity_poly.pdbx_strand_id
1 'polypeptide(L)'
;MSLRRVTMALACLLPLGGCVSTSSDSGGVSNSAAGAANMQLGAAYLEQNNLPFAKEKLERAEKQVPRDPTVHGLLAMLYHRLGDDQKAEKEYRTALDLAPNDPEQLNNYAVFLCSTGRVDEGVKRFQEAASNQLYRTPWAAYTNAGVCLRGAGRDAEARPLFLRSLQVRPDYAEAAVQLADLDLKDHRPADAYRRVTDFMKTNPATPDLLLFGWRAARELKDPIGTAQMAWRLQSDFPDSDQAHAVAQMSGGRN
;
A
#
# COMPACT_ATOMS: atom_id res chain seq x y z
N MET A 1 -90.56 18.46 -3.45
CA MET A 1 -91.16 18.14 -4.76
C MET A 1 -90.12 18.39 -5.84
N SER A 2 -89.95 17.55 -6.77
CA SER A 2 -89.16 17.53 -8.01
C SER A 2 -87.97 16.63 -8.00
N LEU A 3 -88.23 15.39 -8.47
CA LEU A 3 -87.23 14.41 -8.91
C LEU A 3 -86.48 14.92 -10.15
N ARG A 4 -85.14 14.93 -10.11
CA ARG A 4 -84.34 14.99 -11.35
C ARG A 4 -83.61 13.66 -11.50
N ARG A 5 -83.95 12.95 -12.58
CA ARG A 5 -83.32 11.72 -13.06
C ARG A 5 -81.88 12.05 -13.53
N VAL A 6 -80.88 11.33 -13.00
CA VAL A 6 -79.53 11.35 -13.52
C VAL A 6 -79.32 10.11 -14.37
N THR A 7 -79.11 10.31 -15.64
CA THR A 7 -78.78 9.29 -16.65
C THR A 7 -77.33 8.88 -16.46
N MET A 8 -77.13 7.60 -16.28
CA MET A 8 -75.83 6.92 -16.12
C MET A 8 -75.24 6.64 -17.51
N ALA A 9 -74.15 7.37 -17.87
CA ALA A 9 -73.38 7.09 -19.09
C ALA A 9 -72.34 6.05 -18.79
N LEU A 10 -72.45 4.92 -19.48
CA LEU A 10 -71.53 3.77 -19.42
C LEU A 10 -70.32 4.11 -20.32
N ALA A 11 -69.17 4.43 -19.73
CA ALA A 11 -67.93 4.64 -20.45
C ALA A 11 -67.18 3.32 -20.58
N CYS A 12 -67.04 2.81 -21.81
CA CYS A 12 -66.20 1.69 -22.15
C CYS A 12 -64.71 2.02 -21.98
N LEU A 13 -64.08 1.46 -21.00
CA LEU A 13 -62.63 1.47 -20.85
C LEU A 13 -62.02 0.36 -21.70
N LEU A 14 -61.35 0.72 -22.78
CA LEU A 14 -60.45 -0.14 -23.55
C LEU A 14 -59.12 -0.33 -22.76
N PRO A 15 -58.61 -1.55 -22.55
CA PRO A 15 -57.30 -1.75 -22.00
C PRO A 15 -56.26 -1.47 -23.09
N LEU A 16 -55.52 -0.37 -22.96
CA LEU A 16 -54.24 -0.16 -23.67
C LEU A 16 -53.22 -1.15 -23.10
N GLY A 17 -53.04 -2.29 -23.75
CA GLY A 17 -51.93 -3.18 -23.51
C GLY A 17 -50.61 -2.51 -23.95
N GLY A 18 -49.98 -1.76 -23.05
CA GLY A 18 -48.61 -1.28 -23.23
C GLY A 18 -47.68 -2.50 -23.05
N CYS A 19 -47.10 -3.01 -24.15
CA CYS A 19 -45.91 -3.87 -24.07
C CYS A 19 -44.79 -3.06 -23.44
N VAL A 20 -44.57 -3.26 -22.16
CA VAL A 20 -43.32 -2.82 -21.51
C VAL A 20 -42.23 -3.77 -22.02
N SER A 21 -41.50 -3.32 -23.05
CA SER A 21 -40.23 -3.94 -23.42
C SER A 21 -39.27 -3.69 -22.29
N THR A 22 -39.15 -4.63 -21.35
CA THR A 22 -38.02 -4.69 -20.43
C THR A 22 -36.79 -5.05 -21.26
N SER A 23 -36.10 -4.02 -21.76
CA SER A 23 -34.75 -4.21 -22.26
C SER A 23 -33.92 -4.71 -21.07
N SER A 24 -33.58 -6.00 -21.14
CA SER A 24 -32.70 -6.67 -20.17
C SER A 24 -31.27 -6.16 -20.32
N ASP A 25 -31.03 -4.94 -19.87
CA ASP A 25 -29.68 -4.35 -19.70
C ASP A 25 -29.16 -4.55 -18.26
N SER A 26 -29.78 -5.49 -17.53
CA SER A 26 -29.37 -5.84 -16.16
C SER A 26 -28.06 -6.64 -16.11
N GLY A 27 -27.57 -7.16 -17.25
CA GLY A 27 -26.34 -7.95 -17.30
C GLY A 27 -25.08 -7.12 -17.06
N GLY A 28 -25.03 -5.90 -17.58
CA GLY A 28 -23.82 -5.04 -17.45
C GLY A 28 -23.60 -4.52 -16.02
N VAL A 29 -24.66 -4.06 -15.37
CA VAL A 29 -24.57 -3.56 -13.98
C VAL A 29 -24.31 -4.70 -12.99
N SER A 30 -24.93 -5.87 -13.19
CA SER A 30 -24.72 -7.04 -12.34
C SER A 30 -23.30 -7.62 -12.48
N ASN A 31 -22.74 -7.65 -13.70
CA ASN A 31 -21.38 -8.10 -13.94
C ASN A 31 -20.34 -7.14 -13.34
N SER A 32 -20.52 -5.83 -13.44
CA SER A 32 -19.64 -4.85 -12.84
C SER A 32 -19.63 -4.94 -11.30
N ALA A 33 -20.81 -5.04 -10.67
CA ALA A 33 -20.90 -5.21 -9.21
C ALA A 33 -20.30 -6.54 -8.75
N ALA A 34 -20.57 -7.65 -9.46
CA ALA A 34 -19.97 -8.94 -9.16
C ALA A 34 -18.46 -8.94 -9.38
N GLY A 35 -17.97 -8.25 -10.42
CA GLY A 35 -16.55 -8.06 -10.69
C GLY A 35 -15.86 -7.32 -9.55
N ALA A 36 -16.42 -6.20 -9.11
CA ALA A 36 -15.90 -5.42 -7.98
C ALA A 36 -15.87 -6.26 -6.68
N ALA A 37 -16.93 -7.02 -6.39
CA ALA A 37 -16.96 -7.90 -5.22
C ALA A 37 -15.89 -9.01 -5.28
N ASN A 38 -15.72 -9.66 -6.43
CA ASN A 38 -14.69 -10.67 -6.61
C ASN A 38 -13.27 -10.07 -6.52
N MET A 39 -13.06 -8.87 -7.06
CA MET A 39 -11.80 -8.13 -6.93
C MET A 39 -11.46 -7.85 -5.46
N GLN A 40 -12.41 -7.33 -4.67
CA GLN A 40 -12.22 -7.05 -3.24
C GLN A 40 -11.91 -8.33 -2.46
N LEU A 41 -12.63 -9.42 -2.70
CA LEU A 41 -12.36 -10.71 -2.08
C LEU A 41 -10.99 -11.24 -2.47
N GLY A 42 -10.60 -11.12 -3.74
CA GLY A 42 -9.30 -11.51 -4.23
C GLY A 42 -8.17 -10.74 -3.57
N ALA A 43 -8.32 -9.42 -3.42
CA ALA A 43 -7.36 -8.57 -2.68
C ALA A 43 -7.24 -9.00 -1.20
N ALA A 44 -8.36 -9.23 -0.52
CA ALA A 44 -8.36 -9.68 0.87
C ALA A 44 -7.67 -11.05 1.05
N TYR A 45 -7.89 -11.98 0.12
CA TYR A 45 -7.18 -13.27 0.14
C TYR A 45 -5.69 -13.13 -0.17
N LEU A 46 -5.28 -12.17 -1.02
CA LEU A 46 -3.87 -11.84 -1.22
C LEU A 46 -3.23 -11.34 0.08
N GLU A 47 -3.87 -10.44 0.81
CA GLU A 47 -3.39 -9.95 2.10
C GLU A 47 -3.21 -11.09 3.12
N GLN A 48 -4.13 -12.06 3.13
CA GLN A 48 -4.05 -13.26 3.97
C GLN A 48 -3.06 -14.32 3.45
N ASN A 49 -2.35 -14.06 2.35
CA ASN A 49 -1.49 -15.02 1.64
C ASN A 49 -2.23 -16.32 1.23
N ASN A 50 -3.55 -16.26 1.07
CA ASN A 50 -4.35 -17.37 0.60
C ASN A 50 -4.44 -17.36 -0.93
N LEU A 51 -3.31 -17.75 -1.56
CA LEU A 51 -3.13 -17.61 -3.01
C LEU A 51 -4.13 -18.41 -3.85
N PRO A 52 -4.57 -19.65 -3.47
CA PRO A 52 -5.57 -20.37 -4.25
C PRO A 52 -6.93 -19.66 -4.35
N PHE A 53 -7.42 -19.14 -3.21
CA PHE A 53 -8.68 -18.39 -3.19
C PHE A 53 -8.55 -17.02 -3.86
N ALA A 54 -7.40 -16.33 -3.67
CA ALA A 54 -7.10 -15.09 -4.39
C ALA A 54 -7.19 -15.32 -5.90
N LYS A 55 -6.57 -16.38 -6.40
CA LYS A 55 -6.60 -16.73 -7.83
C LYS A 55 -8.01 -16.93 -8.34
N GLU A 56 -8.81 -17.77 -7.66
CA GLU A 56 -10.20 -18.03 -8.05
C GLU A 56 -11.00 -16.71 -8.17
N LYS A 57 -10.89 -15.84 -7.18
CA LYS A 57 -11.67 -14.59 -7.16
C LYS A 57 -11.18 -13.59 -8.20
N LEU A 58 -9.87 -13.42 -8.37
CA LEU A 58 -9.32 -12.48 -9.33
C LEU A 58 -9.55 -12.92 -10.79
N GLU A 59 -9.43 -14.21 -11.10
CA GLU A 59 -9.77 -14.72 -12.43
C GLU A 59 -11.27 -14.59 -12.76
N ARG A 60 -12.15 -14.64 -11.75
CA ARG A 60 -13.57 -14.32 -11.92
C ARG A 60 -13.79 -12.84 -12.15
N ALA A 61 -13.09 -11.97 -11.39
CA ALA A 61 -13.16 -10.54 -11.57
C ALA A 61 -12.69 -10.12 -12.98
N GLU A 62 -11.58 -10.68 -13.47
CA GLU A 62 -11.09 -10.44 -14.82
C GLU A 62 -12.13 -10.75 -15.91
N LYS A 63 -12.83 -11.90 -15.80
CA LYS A 63 -13.90 -12.26 -16.75
C LYS A 63 -15.09 -11.32 -16.71
N GLN A 64 -15.36 -10.71 -15.55
CA GLN A 64 -16.50 -9.82 -15.33
C GLN A 64 -16.19 -8.36 -15.70
N VAL A 65 -14.96 -7.91 -15.42
CA VAL A 65 -14.49 -6.54 -15.66
C VAL A 65 -13.10 -6.55 -16.32
N PRO A 66 -12.95 -7.08 -17.54
CA PRO A 66 -11.66 -7.32 -18.19
C PRO A 66 -10.86 -6.06 -18.54
N ARG A 67 -11.43 -4.87 -18.36
CA ARG A 67 -10.79 -3.59 -18.62
C ARG A 67 -10.55 -2.77 -17.35
N ASP A 68 -10.67 -3.39 -16.18
CA ASP A 68 -10.36 -2.73 -14.92
C ASP A 68 -8.85 -2.88 -14.62
N PRO A 69 -8.06 -1.78 -14.59
CA PRO A 69 -6.63 -1.84 -14.35
C PRO A 69 -6.28 -2.42 -12.97
N THR A 70 -7.17 -2.26 -11.98
CA THR A 70 -6.94 -2.77 -10.62
C THR A 70 -6.96 -4.30 -10.59
N VAL A 71 -7.85 -4.93 -11.34
CA VAL A 71 -7.90 -6.40 -11.45
C VAL A 71 -6.58 -6.94 -12.00
N HIS A 72 -6.05 -6.32 -13.08
CA HIS A 72 -4.77 -6.71 -13.66
C HIS A 72 -3.60 -6.48 -12.71
N GLY A 73 -3.58 -5.35 -11.98
CA GLY A 73 -2.58 -5.10 -10.93
C GLY A 73 -2.59 -6.15 -9.82
N LEU A 74 -3.77 -6.58 -9.37
CA LEU A 74 -3.92 -7.63 -8.35
C LEU A 74 -3.54 -9.01 -8.90
N LEU A 75 -3.88 -9.34 -10.14
CA LEU A 75 -3.43 -10.56 -10.81
C LEU A 75 -1.93 -10.60 -10.97
N ALA A 76 -1.30 -9.48 -11.31
CA ALA A 76 0.15 -9.36 -11.37
C ALA A 76 0.81 -9.66 -10.01
N MET A 77 0.30 -9.06 -8.93
CA MET A 77 0.77 -9.36 -7.56
C MET A 77 0.60 -10.83 -7.20
N LEU A 78 -0.54 -11.43 -7.57
CA LEU A 78 -0.79 -12.86 -7.36
C LEU A 78 0.23 -13.73 -8.11
N TYR A 79 0.43 -13.49 -9.40
CA TYR A 79 1.36 -14.29 -10.21
C TYR A 79 2.79 -14.16 -9.72
N HIS A 80 3.21 -12.96 -9.31
CA HIS A 80 4.52 -12.77 -8.69
C HIS A 80 4.68 -13.61 -7.41
N ARG A 81 3.69 -13.60 -6.51
CA ARG A 81 3.70 -14.46 -5.31
C ARG A 81 3.69 -15.95 -5.61
N LEU A 82 3.13 -16.35 -6.75
CA LEU A 82 3.16 -17.74 -7.25
C LEU A 82 4.47 -18.09 -7.96
N GLY A 83 5.41 -17.12 -8.13
CA GLY A 83 6.69 -17.31 -8.82
C GLY A 83 6.58 -17.27 -10.35
N ASP A 84 5.45 -16.85 -10.91
CA ASP A 84 5.23 -16.70 -12.35
C ASP A 84 5.45 -15.23 -12.77
N ASP A 85 6.74 -14.82 -12.74
CA ASP A 85 7.12 -13.43 -13.04
C ASP A 85 6.79 -13.01 -14.49
N GLN A 86 6.73 -13.95 -15.41
CA GLN A 86 6.35 -13.65 -16.80
C GLN A 86 4.88 -13.23 -16.89
N LYS A 87 3.99 -13.96 -16.23
CA LYS A 87 2.57 -13.55 -16.16
C LYS A 87 2.41 -12.28 -15.34
N ALA A 88 3.12 -12.14 -14.22
CA ALA A 88 3.08 -10.94 -13.42
C ALA A 88 3.41 -9.69 -14.25
N GLU A 89 4.51 -9.73 -15.00
CA GLU A 89 4.90 -8.60 -15.85
C GLU A 89 3.86 -8.29 -16.94
N LYS A 90 3.29 -9.32 -17.56
CA LYS A 90 2.24 -9.14 -18.56
C LYS A 90 1.03 -8.42 -17.97
N GLU A 91 0.57 -8.84 -16.80
CA GLU A 91 -0.58 -8.24 -16.14
C GLU A 91 -0.28 -6.79 -15.68
N TYR A 92 0.92 -6.50 -15.14
CA TYR A 92 1.32 -5.12 -14.82
C TYR A 92 1.32 -4.22 -16.06
N ARG A 93 1.81 -4.70 -17.20
CA ARG A 93 1.78 -3.94 -18.45
C ARG A 93 0.34 -3.70 -18.90
N THR A 94 -0.52 -4.72 -18.84
CA THR A 94 -1.95 -4.57 -19.15
C THR A 94 -2.61 -3.53 -18.26
N ALA A 95 -2.33 -3.52 -16.95
CA ALA A 95 -2.84 -2.50 -16.03
C ALA A 95 -2.42 -1.09 -16.44
N LEU A 96 -1.15 -0.91 -16.82
CA LEU A 96 -0.62 0.39 -17.27
C LEU A 96 -1.09 0.78 -18.67
N ASP A 97 -1.35 -0.17 -19.56
CA ASP A 97 -1.95 0.12 -20.89
C ASP A 97 -3.39 0.62 -20.72
N LEU A 98 -4.13 0.11 -19.74
CA LEU A 98 -5.48 0.56 -19.41
C LEU A 98 -5.50 1.89 -18.65
N ALA A 99 -4.51 2.14 -17.80
CA ALA A 99 -4.39 3.35 -16.98
C ALA A 99 -2.91 3.81 -16.89
N PRO A 100 -2.36 4.46 -17.94
CA PRO A 100 -0.93 4.74 -18.06
C PRO A 100 -0.35 5.64 -16.95
N ASN A 101 -1.16 6.49 -16.36
CA ASN A 101 -0.75 7.46 -15.34
C ASN A 101 -1.36 7.14 -13.97
N ASP A 102 -1.91 5.95 -13.77
CA ASP A 102 -2.41 5.54 -12.47
C ASP A 102 -1.24 5.34 -11.49
N PRO A 103 -1.11 6.17 -10.45
CA PRO A 103 0.04 6.13 -9.57
C PRO A 103 0.10 4.86 -8.71
N GLU A 104 -1.04 4.24 -8.42
CA GLU A 104 -1.07 2.97 -7.69
C GLU A 104 -0.51 1.84 -8.57
N GLN A 105 -0.90 1.78 -9.86
CA GLN A 105 -0.38 0.78 -10.79
C GLN A 105 1.11 1.00 -11.06
N LEU A 106 1.55 2.25 -11.21
CA LEU A 106 2.97 2.61 -11.35
C LEU A 106 3.78 2.16 -10.12
N ASN A 107 3.28 2.44 -8.91
CA ASN A 107 3.93 2.04 -7.67
C ASN A 107 4.01 0.50 -7.53
N ASN A 108 2.93 -0.21 -7.82
CA ASN A 108 2.89 -1.66 -7.71
C ASN A 108 3.82 -2.34 -8.72
N TYR A 109 3.85 -1.85 -9.95
CA TYR A 109 4.79 -2.35 -10.95
C TYR A 109 6.24 -2.02 -10.57
N ALA A 110 6.50 -0.86 -9.98
CA ALA A 110 7.82 -0.50 -9.48
C ALA A 110 8.32 -1.47 -8.39
N VAL A 111 7.47 -1.87 -7.45
CA VAL A 111 7.80 -2.89 -6.44
C VAL A 111 8.22 -4.20 -7.10
N PHE A 112 7.47 -4.67 -8.09
CA PHE A 112 7.80 -5.87 -8.86
C PHE A 112 9.14 -5.73 -9.60
N LEU A 113 9.38 -4.60 -10.27
CA LEU A 113 10.65 -4.36 -10.97
C LEU A 113 11.85 -4.42 -10.02
N CYS A 114 11.72 -3.82 -8.84
CA CYS A 114 12.75 -3.87 -7.81
C CYS A 114 13.00 -5.28 -7.29
N SER A 115 11.94 -6.05 -7.02
CA SER A 115 12.06 -7.43 -6.52
C SER A 115 12.70 -8.38 -7.53
N THR A 116 12.57 -8.06 -8.83
CA THR A 116 13.20 -8.81 -9.94
C THR A 116 14.56 -8.25 -10.37
N GLY A 117 15.14 -7.29 -9.60
CA GLY A 117 16.47 -6.74 -9.85
C GLY A 117 16.53 -5.63 -10.90
N ARG A 118 15.39 -5.20 -11.44
CA ARG A 118 15.30 -4.09 -12.42
C ARG A 118 15.21 -2.74 -11.71
N VAL A 119 16.23 -2.44 -10.91
CA VAL A 119 16.24 -1.34 -9.93
C VAL A 119 15.99 0.03 -10.57
N ASP A 120 16.71 0.37 -11.65
CA ASP A 120 16.58 1.69 -12.29
C ASP A 120 15.18 1.92 -12.88
N GLU A 121 14.61 0.88 -13.47
CA GLU A 121 13.25 0.94 -13.99
C GLU A 121 12.24 1.10 -12.85
N GLY A 122 12.40 0.34 -11.75
CA GLY A 122 11.56 0.44 -10.58
C GLY A 122 11.60 1.84 -9.95
N VAL A 123 12.80 2.38 -9.74
CA VAL A 123 12.99 3.75 -9.20
C VAL A 123 12.32 4.79 -10.09
N LYS A 124 12.46 4.67 -11.41
CA LYS A 124 11.80 5.57 -12.35
C LYS A 124 10.27 5.52 -12.19
N ARG A 125 9.67 4.33 -12.11
CA ARG A 125 8.21 4.18 -11.93
C ARG A 125 7.73 4.72 -10.58
N PHE A 126 8.48 4.53 -9.50
CA PHE A 126 8.17 5.16 -8.22
C PHE A 126 8.17 6.69 -8.31
N GLN A 127 9.13 7.28 -9.01
CA GLN A 127 9.20 8.72 -9.20
C GLN A 127 8.05 9.25 -10.07
N GLU A 128 7.67 8.52 -11.13
CA GLU A 128 6.50 8.82 -11.93
C GLU A 128 5.22 8.79 -11.06
N ALA A 129 5.03 7.75 -10.24
CA ALA A 129 3.92 7.69 -9.29
C ALA A 129 3.92 8.87 -8.31
N ALA A 130 5.07 9.15 -7.67
CA ALA A 130 5.20 10.21 -6.68
C ALA A 130 4.99 11.62 -7.25
N SER A 131 5.23 11.82 -8.56
CA SER A 131 5.02 13.09 -9.25
C SER A 131 3.55 13.36 -9.61
N ASN A 132 2.68 12.35 -9.55
CA ASN A 132 1.26 12.49 -9.83
C ASN A 132 0.58 13.25 -8.69
N GLN A 133 -0.04 14.39 -8.99
CA GLN A 133 -0.71 15.25 -7.99
C GLN A 133 -1.93 14.58 -7.34
N LEU A 134 -2.51 13.57 -7.98
CA LEU A 134 -3.65 12.82 -7.45
C LEU A 134 -3.22 11.63 -6.57
N TYR A 135 -1.91 11.35 -6.49
CA TYR A 135 -1.42 10.26 -5.68
C TYR A 135 -1.57 10.58 -4.19
N ARG A 136 -2.26 9.70 -3.48
CA ARG A 136 -2.58 9.91 -2.06
C ARG A 136 -1.39 9.69 -1.13
N THR A 137 -0.39 8.90 -1.56
CA THR A 137 0.74 8.45 -0.74
C THR A 137 2.09 8.64 -1.42
N PRO A 138 2.42 9.85 -1.95
CA PRO A 138 3.68 10.07 -2.67
C PRO A 138 4.92 9.85 -1.80
N TRP A 139 4.82 10.08 -0.48
CA TRP A 139 5.89 9.78 0.47
C TRP A 139 6.24 8.28 0.51
N ALA A 140 5.24 7.40 0.39
CA ALA A 140 5.47 5.95 0.36
C ALA A 140 6.24 5.56 -0.90
N ALA A 141 5.90 6.10 -2.07
CA ALA A 141 6.64 5.85 -3.30
C ALA A 141 8.11 6.31 -3.21
N TYR A 142 8.37 7.49 -2.63
CA TYR A 142 9.76 7.93 -2.38
C TYR A 142 10.50 6.97 -1.45
N THR A 143 9.84 6.50 -0.38
CA THR A 143 10.45 5.54 0.54
C THR A 143 10.71 4.20 -0.13
N ASN A 144 9.74 3.67 -0.89
CA ASN A 144 9.90 2.42 -1.64
C ASN A 144 11.04 2.51 -2.65
N ALA A 145 11.18 3.64 -3.36
CA ALA A 145 12.32 3.88 -4.26
C ALA A 145 13.66 3.86 -3.51
N GLY A 146 13.71 4.48 -2.33
CA GLY A 146 14.89 4.44 -1.47
C GLY A 146 15.22 3.04 -0.98
N VAL A 147 14.22 2.26 -0.55
CA VAL A 147 14.39 0.86 -0.13
C VAL A 147 14.89 -0.01 -1.30
N CYS A 148 14.34 0.20 -2.50
CA CYS A 148 14.79 -0.47 -3.72
C CYS A 148 16.28 -0.23 -3.99
N LEU A 149 16.73 1.02 -3.93
CA LEU A 149 18.15 1.37 -4.09
C LEU A 149 19.03 0.78 -2.99
N ARG A 150 18.58 0.79 -1.75
CA ARG A 150 19.29 0.15 -0.63
C ARG A 150 19.46 -1.35 -0.84
N GLY A 151 18.42 -2.03 -1.31
CA GLY A 151 18.48 -3.46 -1.67
C GLY A 151 19.56 -3.77 -2.72
N ALA A 152 19.87 -2.81 -3.58
CA ALA A 152 20.95 -2.88 -4.57
C ALA A 152 22.30 -2.33 -4.05
N GLY A 153 22.43 -1.98 -2.77
CA GLY A 153 23.64 -1.40 -2.18
C GLY A 153 23.91 0.07 -2.54
N ARG A 154 22.94 0.76 -3.12
CA ARG A 154 23.04 2.16 -3.61
C ARG A 154 22.56 3.15 -2.54
N ASP A 155 23.10 3.08 -1.33
CA ASP A 155 22.67 3.85 -0.16
C ASP A 155 22.79 5.37 -0.36
N ALA A 156 23.82 5.83 -1.07
CA ALA A 156 24.02 7.24 -1.34
C ALA A 156 22.86 7.84 -2.19
N GLU A 157 22.31 7.05 -3.10
CA GLU A 157 21.18 7.45 -3.93
C GLU A 157 19.83 7.30 -3.22
N ALA A 158 19.73 6.38 -2.26
CA ALA A 158 18.53 6.17 -1.45
C ALA A 158 18.27 7.33 -0.47
N ARG A 159 19.31 7.89 0.14
CA ARG A 159 19.23 8.94 1.17
C ARG A 159 18.37 10.14 0.76
N PRO A 160 18.57 10.78 -0.42
CA PRO A 160 17.76 11.91 -0.84
C PRO A 160 16.27 11.55 -1.02
N LEU A 161 15.94 10.30 -1.36
CA LEU A 161 14.55 9.86 -1.51
C LEU A 161 13.84 9.76 -0.15
N PHE A 162 14.52 9.22 0.88
CA PHE A 162 13.95 9.21 2.24
C PHE A 162 13.77 10.64 2.78
N LEU A 163 14.73 11.54 2.52
CA LEU A 163 14.59 12.96 2.87
C LEU A 163 13.39 13.57 2.14
N ARG A 164 13.20 13.26 0.86
CA ARG A 164 12.04 13.73 0.10
C ARG A 164 10.72 13.20 0.66
N SER A 165 10.70 11.94 1.10
CA SER A 165 9.54 11.38 1.79
C SER A 165 9.16 12.18 3.03
N LEU A 166 10.15 12.50 3.91
CA LEU A 166 9.91 13.31 5.11
C LEU A 166 9.58 14.78 4.82
N GLN A 167 10.02 15.34 3.68
CA GLN A 167 9.58 16.68 3.24
C GLN A 167 8.08 16.69 2.89
N VAL A 168 7.59 15.62 2.27
CA VAL A 168 6.17 15.46 1.92
C VAL A 168 5.34 15.10 3.14
N ARG A 169 5.84 14.20 3.97
CA ARG A 169 5.18 13.71 5.17
C ARG A 169 6.14 13.61 6.35
N PRO A 170 6.24 14.66 7.18
CA PRO A 170 7.20 14.72 8.29
C PRO A 170 7.01 13.68 9.39
N ASP A 171 5.79 13.13 9.52
CA ASP A 171 5.42 12.10 10.50
C ASP A 171 5.56 10.66 9.98
N TYR A 172 6.20 10.46 8.82
CA TYR A 172 6.37 9.13 8.24
C TYR A 172 7.57 8.40 8.86
N ALA A 173 7.28 7.57 9.88
CA ALA A 173 8.29 6.91 10.70
C ALA A 173 9.24 6.02 9.89
N GLU A 174 8.73 5.30 8.86
CA GLU A 174 9.54 4.41 8.04
C GLU A 174 10.73 5.14 7.39
N ALA A 175 10.50 6.31 6.79
CA ALA A 175 11.59 7.09 6.19
C ALA A 175 12.60 7.59 7.24
N ALA A 176 12.15 7.93 8.46
CA ALA A 176 13.04 8.33 9.55
C ALA A 176 13.89 7.15 10.03
N VAL A 177 13.33 5.96 10.13
CA VAL A 177 14.02 4.70 10.45
C VAL A 177 15.09 4.40 9.42
N GLN A 178 14.75 4.45 8.13
CA GLN A 178 15.70 4.21 7.03
C GLN A 178 16.88 5.18 7.07
N LEU A 179 16.63 6.45 7.36
CA LEU A 179 17.70 7.45 7.50
C LEU A 179 18.56 7.23 8.75
N ALA A 180 17.95 6.83 9.87
CA ALA A 180 18.70 6.52 11.10
C ALA A 180 19.63 5.32 10.90
N ASP A 181 19.15 4.28 10.21
CA ASP A 181 19.99 3.14 9.86
C ASP A 181 21.14 3.51 8.91
N LEU A 182 20.87 4.35 7.90
CA LEU A 182 21.92 4.87 7.03
C LEU A 182 22.95 5.72 7.78
N ASP A 183 22.50 6.52 8.76
CA ASP A 183 23.42 7.33 9.57
C ASP A 183 24.32 6.42 10.44
N LEU A 184 23.80 5.33 11.00
CA LEU A 184 24.62 4.34 11.72
C LEU A 184 25.58 3.60 10.77
N LYS A 185 25.12 3.17 9.61
CA LYS A 185 25.97 2.52 8.61
C LYS A 185 27.13 3.40 8.15
N ASP A 186 26.90 4.70 8.07
CA ASP A 186 27.92 5.71 7.74
C ASP A 186 28.79 6.13 8.95
N HIS A 187 28.71 5.40 10.07
CA HIS A 187 29.44 5.71 11.32
C HIS A 187 29.11 7.10 11.87
N ARG A 188 27.86 7.54 11.76
CA ARG A 188 27.36 8.82 12.27
C ARG A 188 26.30 8.62 13.37
N PRO A 189 26.65 8.00 14.51
CA PRO A 189 25.67 7.67 15.55
C PRO A 189 25.03 8.91 16.17
N ALA A 190 25.73 10.05 16.21
CA ALA A 190 25.16 11.30 16.72
C ALA A 190 24.02 11.83 15.84
N ASP A 191 24.16 11.70 14.51
CA ASP A 191 23.10 12.09 13.57
C ASP A 191 21.90 11.14 13.66
N ALA A 192 22.14 9.83 13.75
CA ALA A 192 21.10 8.83 13.96
C ALA A 192 20.30 9.10 15.26
N TYR A 193 21.00 9.31 16.37
CA TYR A 193 20.37 9.59 17.67
C TYR A 193 19.53 10.87 17.64
N ARG A 194 20.10 11.94 17.09
CA ARG A 194 19.40 13.22 16.94
C ARG A 194 18.16 13.05 16.07
N ARG A 195 18.25 12.37 14.93
CA ARG A 195 17.11 12.11 14.04
C ARG A 195 15.97 11.42 14.76
N VAL A 196 16.27 10.34 15.49
CA VAL A 196 15.27 9.58 16.25
C VAL A 196 14.64 10.44 17.34
N THR A 197 15.46 11.14 18.13
CA THR A 197 14.97 11.98 19.23
C THR A 197 14.17 13.17 18.74
N ASP A 198 14.61 13.83 17.65
CA ASP A 198 13.88 14.96 17.06
C ASP A 198 12.54 14.51 16.47
N PHE A 199 12.50 13.38 15.78
CA PHE A 199 11.26 12.81 15.26
C PHE A 199 10.26 12.54 16.39
N MET A 200 10.71 11.93 17.49
CA MET A 200 9.87 11.59 18.64
C MET A 200 9.42 12.77 19.50
N LYS A 201 9.90 14.01 19.25
CA LYS A 201 9.40 15.22 19.93
C LYS A 201 7.96 15.56 19.52
N THR A 202 7.60 15.26 18.29
CA THR A 202 6.32 15.64 17.68
C THR A 202 5.49 14.44 17.18
N ASN A 203 6.10 13.26 17.15
CA ASN A 203 5.49 12.06 16.60
C ASN A 203 5.57 10.89 17.60
N PRO A 204 4.65 9.93 17.53
CA PRO A 204 4.72 8.71 18.32
C PRO A 204 6.01 7.94 18.06
N ALA A 205 6.54 7.31 19.08
CA ALA A 205 7.62 6.35 18.94
C ALA A 205 7.11 5.09 18.23
N THR A 206 8.01 4.45 17.48
CA THR A 206 7.80 3.09 16.98
C THR A 206 8.89 2.18 17.53
N PRO A 207 8.68 0.85 17.57
CA PRO A 207 9.70 -0.09 18.01
C PRO A 207 11.03 0.07 17.27
N ASP A 208 10.98 0.28 15.95
CA ASP A 208 12.17 0.46 15.13
C ASP A 208 12.91 1.76 15.45
N LEU A 209 12.20 2.89 15.59
CA LEU A 209 12.84 4.15 15.98
C LEU A 209 13.57 4.00 17.32
N LEU A 210 12.93 3.36 18.31
CA LEU A 210 13.56 3.14 19.61
C LEU A 210 14.77 2.20 19.53
N LEU A 211 14.69 1.16 18.70
CA LEU A 211 15.83 0.26 18.45
C LEU A 211 17.01 1.00 17.83
N PHE A 212 16.78 1.81 16.80
CA PHE A 212 17.87 2.58 16.17
C PHE A 212 18.39 3.68 17.09
N GLY A 213 17.54 4.33 17.88
CA GLY A 213 17.97 5.25 18.94
C GLY A 213 18.84 4.56 20.00
N TRP A 214 18.48 3.36 20.42
CA TRP A 214 19.26 2.55 21.35
C TRP A 214 20.63 2.15 20.77
N ARG A 215 20.68 1.69 19.50
CA ARG A 215 21.94 1.38 18.81
C ARG A 215 22.85 2.59 18.73
N ALA A 216 22.29 3.74 18.34
CA ALA A 216 23.01 4.99 18.25
C ALA A 216 23.58 5.45 19.60
N ALA A 217 22.79 5.42 20.69
CA ALA A 217 23.24 5.76 22.03
C ALA A 217 24.37 4.83 22.51
N ARG A 218 24.30 3.54 22.20
CA ARG A 218 25.36 2.57 22.53
C ARG A 218 26.68 2.89 21.81
N GLU A 219 26.63 3.21 20.52
CA GLU A 219 27.83 3.59 19.74
C GLU A 219 28.44 4.90 20.26
N LEU A 220 27.61 5.84 20.73
CA LEU A 220 28.03 7.08 21.41
C LEU A 220 28.59 6.86 22.81
N LYS A 221 28.46 5.65 23.36
CA LYS A 221 28.79 5.33 24.76
C LYS A 221 27.98 6.19 25.74
N ASP A 222 26.74 6.52 25.39
CA ASP A 222 25.78 7.23 26.23
C ASP A 222 24.95 6.22 27.05
N PRO A 223 25.26 6.00 28.35
CA PRO A 223 24.55 5.04 29.16
C PRO A 223 23.12 5.51 29.47
N ILE A 224 22.89 6.82 29.57
CA ILE A 224 21.57 7.38 29.89
C ILE A 224 20.63 7.20 28.69
N GLY A 225 21.06 7.62 27.50
CA GLY A 225 20.29 7.44 26.26
C GLY A 225 20.01 5.96 25.98
N THR A 226 21.02 5.10 26.18
CA THR A 226 20.86 3.64 26.02
C THR A 226 19.79 3.09 26.96
N ALA A 227 19.83 3.42 28.26
CA ALA A 227 18.86 2.96 29.22
C ALA A 227 17.46 3.52 28.93
N GLN A 228 17.34 4.78 28.55
CA GLN A 228 16.07 5.42 28.21
C GLN A 228 15.37 4.75 27.02
N MET A 229 16.11 4.49 25.93
CA MET A 229 15.54 3.84 24.74
C MET A 229 15.12 2.38 25.04
N ALA A 230 15.95 1.64 25.80
CA ALA A 230 15.64 0.28 26.22
C ALA A 230 14.39 0.23 27.11
N TRP A 231 14.31 1.14 28.09
CA TRP A 231 13.15 1.24 28.97
C TRP A 231 11.86 1.52 28.19
N ARG A 232 11.89 2.48 27.27
CA ARG A 232 10.73 2.78 26.42
C ARG A 232 10.32 1.61 25.53
N LEU A 233 11.27 0.88 24.94
CA LEU A 233 10.94 -0.33 24.19
C LEU A 233 10.20 -1.35 25.05
N GLN A 234 10.68 -1.59 26.27
CA GLN A 234 10.08 -2.58 27.17
C GLN A 234 8.74 -2.10 27.76
N SER A 235 8.59 -0.80 28.01
CA SER A 235 7.38 -0.20 28.58
C SER A 235 6.27 -0.04 27.55
N ASP A 236 6.61 0.54 26.37
CA ASP A 236 5.63 0.96 25.38
C ASP A 236 5.31 -0.20 24.39
N PHE A 237 6.26 -1.13 24.19
CA PHE A 237 6.18 -2.21 23.18
C PHE A 237 6.76 -3.54 23.70
N PRO A 238 6.29 -4.07 24.84
CA PRO A 238 6.90 -5.24 25.51
C PRO A 238 6.95 -6.50 24.64
N ASP A 239 5.97 -6.70 23.76
CA ASP A 239 5.85 -7.89 22.90
C ASP A 239 6.52 -7.73 21.54
N SER A 240 7.24 -6.62 21.28
CA SER A 240 7.91 -6.39 20.01
C SER A 240 9.22 -7.18 19.90
N ASP A 241 9.55 -7.64 18.69
CA ASP A 241 10.83 -8.29 18.41
C ASP A 241 12.01 -7.40 18.79
N GLN A 242 11.86 -6.08 18.66
CA GLN A 242 12.88 -5.07 19.00
C GLN A 242 13.12 -5.03 20.52
N ALA A 243 12.08 -5.11 21.33
CA ALA A 243 12.21 -5.18 22.79
C ALA A 243 12.92 -6.47 23.22
N HIS A 244 12.53 -7.60 22.65
CA HIS A 244 13.19 -8.89 22.91
C HIS A 244 14.66 -8.86 22.49
N ALA A 245 14.98 -8.33 21.32
CA ALA A 245 16.35 -8.20 20.84
C ALA A 245 17.21 -7.33 21.76
N VAL A 246 16.69 -6.18 22.21
CA VAL A 246 17.41 -5.29 23.15
C VAL A 246 17.61 -5.97 24.51
N ALA A 247 16.63 -6.70 25.02
CA ALA A 247 16.76 -7.43 26.29
C ALA A 247 17.88 -8.48 26.22
N GLN A 248 17.93 -9.27 25.15
CA GLN A 248 18.98 -10.28 24.93
C GLN A 248 20.37 -9.65 24.81
N MET A 249 20.49 -8.54 24.04
CA MET A 249 21.77 -7.83 23.87
C MET A 249 22.25 -7.12 25.13
N SER A 250 21.34 -6.81 26.07
CA SER A 250 21.66 -6.16 27.35
C SER A 250 21.98 -7.17 28.46
N GLY A 251 21.31 -8.34 28.46
CA GLY A 251 21.47 -9.41 29.47
C GLY A 251 22.71 -10.29 29.28
N GLY A 252 23.30 -10.34 28.11
CA GLY A 252 24.48 -11.17 27.80
C GLY A 252 25.84 -10.64 28.32
N ARG A 253 25.84 -9.71 29.29
CA ARG A 253 27.05 -9.11 29.91
C ARG A 253 27.15 -9.37 31.41
N ASN A 254 26.81 -10.59 31.86
CA ASN A 254 27.16 -11.07 33.21
C ASN A 254 28.22 -12.16 33.13
#